data_caeae8b2acfc0775c1d1a3e9ffe373a9
#
_entry.id   caeae8b2acfc0775c1d1a3e9ffe373a9
#
_cell.length_a   1.000
_cell.length_b   1.000
_cell.length_c   1.000
_cell.angle_alpha   90.00
_cell.angle_beta   90.00
_cell.angle_gamma   90.00
#
_symmetry.space_group_name_H-M   'P 1'
#
loop_
_entity.id
_entity.type
_entity.pdbx_description
1 polymer ?
#
loop_
_entity_poly.entity_id
_entity_poly.type
_entity_poly.pdbx_seq_one_letter_code
_entity_poly.pdbx_strand_id
1 'polypeptide(L)'
;MKNIILAFFAFIALASCATQVGKSSKQEVVTNTKWTLADQVSGSKTPTLNIEDKRISGNGGCNNFFAEATVDANNGTFLVGNVGSTRMACNDLKTEQNFFNLLEQANKYTVKDGYLELYKDNLLLLRFRK
;
A
#
# COMPACT_ATOMS: atom_id res chain seq x y z
N MET A 1 -0.91 -54.51 -54.30
CA MET A 1 -0.79 -53.09 -54.53
C MET A 1 -1.50 -52.42 -53.34
N LYS A 2 -0.69 -51.94 -52.41
CA LYS A 2 -1.11 -51.65 -51.05
C LYS A 2 -1.36 -50.16 -50.90
N ASN A 3 -2.60 -49.81 -50.60
CA ASN A 3 -3.00 -48.44 -50.25
C ASN A 3 -2.60 -48.15 -48.81
N ILE A 4 -1.67 -47.26 -48.63
CA ILE A 4 -1.29 -46.75 -47.32
C ILE A 4 -2.07 -45.43 -47.14
N ILE A 5 -3.11 -45.48 -46.32
CA ILE A 5 -3.87 -44.30 -45.89
C ILE A 5 -3.10 -43.73 -44.70
N LEU A 6 -2.44 -42.60 -44.95
CA LEU A 6 -1.83 -41.79 -43.90
C LEU A 6 -2.91 -40.92 -43.25
N ALA A 7 -3.39 -41.32 -42.09
CA ALA A 7 -4.26 -40.53 -41.27
C ALA A 7 -3.42 -39.42 -40.58
N PHE A 8 -3.55 -38.19 -41.05
CA PHE A 8 -3.05 -37.01 -40.38
C PHE A 8 -3.95 -36.68 -39.17
N PHE A 9 -3.50 -37.03 -38.00
CA PHE A 9 -4.08 -36.54 -36.75
C PHE A 9 -3.66 -35.10 -36.54
N ALA A 10 -4.55 -34.18 -36.89
CA ALA A 10 -4.39 -32.78 -36.53
C ALA A 10 -4.63 -32.62 -35.04
N PHE A 11 -3.56 -32.47 -34.28
CA PHE A 11 -3.62 -32.10 -32.85
C PHE A 11 -3.99 -30.62 -32.75
N ILE A 12 -5.28 -30.33 -32.54
CA ILE A 12 -5.71 -28.97 -32.21
C ILE A 12 -5.38 -28.74 -30.73
N ALA A 13 -4.28 -28.07 -30.49
CA ALA A 13 -3.94 -27.54 -29.18
C ALA A 13 -4.90 -26.38 -28.86
N LEU A 14 -5.95 -26.65 -28.10
CA LEU A 14 -6.77 -25.61 -27.48
C LEU A 14 -5.92 -24.89 -26.44
N ALA A 15 -5.37 -23.75 -26.82
CA ALA A 15 -4.78 -22.82 -25.88
C ALA A 15 -5.89 -22.27 -25.00
N SER A 16 -6.08 -22.89 -23.83
CA SER A 16 -6.93 -22.37 -22.77
C SER A 16 -6.30 -21.08 -22.25
N CYS A 17 -6.79 -19.94 -22.69
CA CYS A 17 -6.55 -18.67 -22.01
C CYS A 17 -7.23 -18.76 -20.65
N ALA A 18 -6.49 -19.15 -19.63
CA ALA A 18 -6.91 -18.97 -18.26
C ALA A 18 -6.96 -17.46 -18.00
N THR A 19 -8.15 -16.87 -18.08
CA THR A 19 -8.41 -15.54 -17.55
C THR A 19 -8.10 -15.61 -16.04
N GLN A 20 -6.99 -15.01 -15.66
CA GLN A 20 -6.66 -14.77 -14.26
C GLN A 20 -7.70 -13.78 -13.74
N VAL A 21 -8.81 -14.32 -13.23
CA VAL A 21 -9.72 -13.56 -12.37
C VAL A 21 -8.86 -13.05 -11.22
N GLY A 22 -8.74 -11.73 -11.12
CA GLY A 22 -7.91 -11.05 -10.15
C GLY A 22 -8.19 -11.59 -8.75
N LYS A 23 -7.28 -12.42 -8.27
CA LYS A 23 -7.29 -12.92 -6.91
C LYS A 23 -7.13 -11.70 -6.03
N SER A 24 -8.20 -11.26 -5.35
CA SER A 24 -8.11 -10.31 -4.25
C SER A 24 -7.17 -10.93 -3.23
N SER A 25 -5.90 -10.54 -3.26
CA SER A 25 -4.89 -11.09 -2.38
C SER A 25 -5.09 -10.46 -1.01
N LYS A 26 -5.62 -11.25 -0.07
CA LYS A 26 -5.69 -10.89 1.34
C LYS A 26 -4.33 -10.38 1.80
N GLN A 27 -4.30 -9.18 2.35
CA GLN A 27 -3.11 -8.55 2.87
C GLN A 27 -2.85 -8.97 4.32
N GLU A 28 -1.63 -8.72 4.81
CA GLU A 28 -1.31 -8.85 6.23
C GLU A 28 -2.15 -7.86 7.04
N VAL A 29 -2.64 -8.28 8.22
CA VAL A 29 -3.34 -7.40 9.15
C VAL A 29 -2.35 -6.42 9.76
N VAL A 30 -2.56 -5.14 9.57
CA VAL A 30 -1.68 -4.07 10.04
C VAL A 30 -2.28 -3.24 11.18
N THR A 31 -3.47 -3.57 11.66
CA THR A 31 -4.06 -2.93 12.84
C THR A 31 -3.27 -3.27 14.09
N ASN A 32 -3.17 -2.30 15.02
CA ASN A 32 -2.36 -2.34 16.24
C ASN A 32 -0.86 -2.51 15.97
N THR A 33 -0.36 -1.91 14.90
CA THR A 33 1.05 -1.92 14.53
C THR A 33 1.64 -0.51 14.46
N LYS A 34 2.96 -0.43 14.62
CA LYS A 34 3.74 0.80 14.52
C LYS A 34 4.76 0.66 13.39
N TRP A 35 4.89 1.74 12.64
CA TRP A 35 5.74 1.81 11.46
C TRP A 35 6.57 3.08 11.46
N THR A 36 7.73 3.02 10.82
CA THR A 36 8.64 4.16 10.63
C THR A 36 8.84 4.35 9.13
N LEU A 37 8.79 5.58 8.64
CA LEU A 37 9.02 5.88 7.23
C LEU A 37 10.37 5.32 6.78
N ALA A 38 10.40 4.57 5.68
CA ALA A 38 11.61 3.92 5.20
C ALA A 38 12.57 4.90 4.49
N ASP A 39 12.01 5.90 3.84
CA ASP A 39 12.79 6.94 3.17
C ASP A 39 13.32 7.96 4.18
N GLN A 40 14.58 8.32 4.04
CA GLN A 40 15.17 9.36 4.89
C GLN A 40 14.67 10.74 4.47
N VAL A 41 14.17 11.48 5.44
CA VAL A 41 13.78 12.89 5.26
C VAL A 41 14.89 13.77 5.84
N SER A 42 15.50 14.57 4.99
CA SER A 42 16.57 15.49 5.42
C SER A 42 16.03 16.55 6.36
N GLY A 43 16.70 16.76 7.50
CA GLY A 43 16.48 17.89 8.40
C GLY A 43 15.35 17.74 9.42
N SER A 44 14.59 16.66 9.39
CA SER A 44 13.50 16.39 10.34
C SER A 44 13.67 15.04 11.03
N LYS A 45 12.90 14.81 12.10
CA LYS A 45 12.74 13.45 12.64
C LYS A 45 12.04 12.59 11.60
N THR A 46 12.41 11.32 11.54
CA THR A 46 11.76 10.37 10.63
C THR A 46 10.28 10.21 11.02
N PRO A 47 9.34 10.40 10.10
CA PRO A 47 7.92 10.20 10.36
C PRO A 47 7.59 8.80 10.83
N THR A 48 6.59 8.70 11.71
CA THR A 48 6.08 7.45 12.25
C THR A 48 4.59 7.33 12.00
N LEU A 49 4.10 6.09 11.91
CA LEU A 49 2.70 5.77 11.68
C LEU A 49 2.26 4.65 12.63
N ASN A 50 1.30 4.93 13.49
CA ASN A 50 0.59 3.93 14.29
C ASN A 50 -0.77 3.68 13.61
N ILE A 51 -1.12 2.44 13.42
CA ILE A 51 -2.39 2.03 12.83
C ILE A 51 -3.21 1.35 13.92
N GLU A 52 -4.35 1.93 14.23
CA GLU A 52 -5.36 1.38 15.14
C GLU A 52 -6.56 0.87 14.34
N ASP A 53 -7.60 0.39 14.98
CA ASP A 53 -8.75 -0.24 14.31
C ASP A 53 -9.46 0.71 13.33
N LYS A 54 -9.73 1.97 13.74
CA LYS A 54 -10.42 2.98 12.92
C LYS A 54 -9.69 4.32 12.85
N ARG A 55 -8.42 4.31 13.19
CA ARG A 55 -7.65 5.53 13.37
C ARG A 55 -6.18 5.28 13.06
N ILE A 56 -5.55 6.32 12.55
CA ILE A 56 -4.10 6.41 12.49
C ILE A 56 -3.61 7.58 13.33
N SER A 57 -2.39 7.47 13.83
CA SER A 57 -1.69 8.54 14.55
C SER A 57 -0.18 8.40 14.36
N GLY A 58 0.58 9.39 14.76
CA GLY A 58 2.03 9.35 14.70
C GLY A 58 2.64 10.72 14.78
N ASN A 59 3.87 10.84 14.25
CA ASN A 59 4.59 12.09 14.14
C ASN A 59 5.00 12.29 12.67
N GLY A 60 4.75 13.47 12.13
CA GLY A 60 5.05 13.81 10.72
C GLY A 60 6.47 14.30 10.45
N GLY A 61 7.31 14.24 11.49
CA GLY A 61 8.68 14.79 11.46
C GLY A 61 8.87 15.97 12.42
N CYS A 62 7.84 16.71 12.71
CA CYS A 62 7.77 17.78 13.69
C CYS A 62 6.55 17.63 14.58
N ASN A 63 5.36 17.65 13.98
CA ASN A 63 4.09 17.63 14.68
C ASN A 63 3.55 16.22 14.84
N ASN A 64 2.84 15.99 15.93
CA ASN A 64 2.00 14.81 16.07
C ASN A 64 0.74 14.99 15.21
N PHE A 65 0.29 13.87 14.63
CA PHE A 65 -0.91 13.85 13.79
C PHE A 65 -1.86 12.72 14.19
N PHE A 66 -3.09 12.85 13.76
CA PHE A 66 -4.12 11.82 13.86
C PHE A 66 -5.13 11.97 12.73
N ALA A 67 -5.75 10.88 12.33
CA ALA A 67 -6.86 10.87 11.39
C ALA A 67 -7.73 9.63 11.62
N GLU A 68 -8.99 9.71 11.21
CA GLU A 68 -9.80 8.52 11.04
C GLU A 68 -9.25 7.71 9.84
N ALA A 69 -9.31 6.39 9.93
CA ALA A 69 -8.87 5.53 8.86
C ALA A 69 -9.76 4.29 8.72
N THR A 70 -9.89 3.82 7.49
CA THR A 70 -10.50 2.52 7.19
C THR A 70 -9.43 1.62 6.61
N VAL A 71 -9.13 0.54 7.32
CA VAL A 71 -8.11 -0.44 6.92
C VAL A 71 -8.76 -1.82 6.83
N ASP A 72 -8.73 -2.43 5.66
CA ASP A 72 -9.31 -3.75 5.42
C ASP A 72 -8.30 -4.68 4.74
N ALA A 73 -7.84 -5.68 5.50
CA ALA A 73 -6.88 -6.67 5.02
C ALA A 73 -7.45 -7.62 3.94
N ASN A 74 -8.77 -7.78 3.86
CA ASN A 74 -9.36 -8.69 2.89
C ASN A 74 -9.19 -8.21 1.44
N ASN A 75 -9.14 -6.91 1.25
CA ASN A 75 -9.02 -6.27 -0.06
C ASN A 75 -7.85 -5.27 -0.18
N GLY A 76 -7.07 -5.09 0.89
CA GLY A 76 -5.95 -4.15 0.91
C GLY A 76 -6.36 -2.67 0.92
N THR A 77 -7.57 -2.35 1.40
CA THR A 77 -8.02 -0.95 1.52
C THR A 77 -7.27 -0.22 2.62
N PHE A 78 -6.87 1.02 2.34
CA PHE A 78 -6.28 1.95 3.30
C PHE A 78 -6.77 3.37 2.99
N LEU A 79 -7.84 3.79 3.63
CA LEU A 79 -8.43 5.12 3.43
C LEU A 79 -8.15 5.96 4.66
N VAL A 80 -7.72 7.19 4.45
CA VAL A 80 -7.42 8.16 5.50
C VAL A 80 -8.32 9.38 5.32
N GLY A 81 -8.96 9.80 6.41
CA GLY A 81 -9.71 11.05 6.47
C GLY A 81 -8.77 12.25 6.58
N ASN A 82 -9.36 13.42 6.86
CA ASN A 82 -8.57 14.64 7.04
C ASN A 82 -7.58 14.49 8.20
N VAL A 83 -6.31 14.77 7.96
CA VAL A 83 -5.27 14.73 8.98
C VAL A 83 -5.31 15.99 9.84
N GLY A 84 -5.54 15.78 11.13
CA GLY A 84 -5.33 16.79 12.17
C GLY A 84 -3.92 16.70 12.73
N SER A 85 -3.32 17.84 13.07
CA SER A 85 -1.98 17.86 13.67
C SER A 85 -1.81 18.98 14.69
N THR A 86 -0.82 18.84 15.59
CA THR A 86 -0.29 19.96 16.36
C THR A 86 0.34 20.98 15.43
N ARG A 87 0.58 22.19 15.89
CA ARG A 87 1.11 23.30 15.06
C ARG A 87 2.34 23.92 15.68
N MET A 88 3.37 23.11 15.91
CA MET A 88 4.68 23.63 16.31
C MET A 88 5.39 24.24 15.11
N ALA A 89 6.15 25.30 15.34
CA ALA A 89 7.00 25.90 14.31
C ALA A 89 8.30 25.08 14.19
N CYS A 90 8.50 24.43 13.06
CA CYS A 90 9.72 23.69 12.71
C CYS A 90 10.28 24.17 11.38
N ASN A 91 11.56 23.91 11.14
CA ASN A 91 12.25 24.42 9.95
C ASN A 91 11.75 23.80 8.64
N ASP A 92 11.12 22.62 8.69
CA ASP A 92 10.69 21.87 7.49
C ASP A 92 9.22 21.44 7.54
N LEU A 93 8.35 22.43 7.72
CA LEU A 93 6.89 22.18 7.71
C LEU A 93 6.38 21.73 6.34
N LYS A 94 7.07 22.08 5.26
CA LYS A 94 6.68 21.68 3.90
C LYS A 94 6.78 20.17 3.70
N THR A 95 7.86 19.56 4.18
CA THR A 95 8.05 18.10 4.12
C THR A 95 6.99 17.38 4.92
N GLU A 96 6.67 17.85 6.13
CA GLU A 96 5.60 17.30 6.97
C GLU A 96 4.23 17.44 6.29
N GLN A 97 3.92 18.60 5.74
CA GLN A 97 2.66 18.81 5.04
C GLN A 97 2.52 17.89 3.82
N ASN A 98 3.62 17.69 3.09
CA ASN A 98 3.63 16.73 1.98
C ASN A 98 3.37 15.29 2.45
N PHE A 99 3.97 14.88 3.57
CA PHE A 99 3.72 13.58 4.19
C PHE A 99 2.23 13.39 4.55
N PHE A 100 1.60 14.39 5.16
CA PHE A 100 0.16 14.34 5.47
C PHE A 100 -0.70 14.25 4.21
N ASN A 101 -0.39 15.02 3.19
CA ASN A 101 -1.09 14.97 1.90
C ASN A 101 -0.98 13.60 1.24
N LEU A 102 0.16 12.92 1.33
CA LEU A 102 0.35 11.57 0.80
C LEU A 102 -0.45 10.53 1.59
N LEU A 103 -0.55 10.67 2.91
CA LEU A 103 -1.41 9.81 3.73
C LEU A 103 -2.89 9.95 3.31
N GLU A 104 -3.39 11.17 3.12
CA GLU A 104 -4.78 11.44 2.71
C GLU A 104 -5.10 10.94 1.30
N GLN A 105 -4.10 10.85 0.43
CA GLN A 105 -4.28 10.35 -0.94
C GLN A 105 -4.27 8.83 -1.03
N ALA A 106 -3.78 8.12 -0.03
CA ALA A 106 -3.69 6.66 -0.05
C ALA A 106 -5.09 6.04 -0.12
N ASN A 107 -5.23 4.99 -0.94
CA ASN A 107 -6.46 4.21 -1.03
C ASN A 107 -6.22 2.69 -0.93
N LYS A 108 -4.96 2.27 -0.92
CA LYS A 108 -4.57 0.87 -0.92
C LYS A 108 -3.27 0.66 -0.17
N TYR A 109 -3.11 -0.52 0.45
CA TYR A 109 -1.83 -0.93 1.02
C TYR A 109 -1.45 -2.35 0.63
N THR A 110 -0.16 -2.63 0.70
CA THR A 110 0.41 -3.97 0.68
C THR A 110 1.46 -4.10 1.78
N VAL A 111 1.67 -5.31 2.28
CA VAL A 111 2.84 -5.64 3.09
C VAL A 111 3.68 -6.63 2.32
N LYS A 112 4.93 -6.27 2.07
CA LYS A 112 5.87 -7.08 1.30
C LYS A 112 7.27 -6.94 1.88
N ASP A 113 7.94 -8.05 2.10
CA ASP A 113 9.33 -8.10 2.59
C ASP A 113 9.56 -7.29 3.88
N GLY A 114 8.56 -7.25 4.78
CA GLY A 114 8.60 -6.49 6.02
C GLY A 114 8.33 -4.99 5.89
N TYR A 115 7.99 -4.52 4.69
CA TYR A 115 7.60 -3.14 4.43
C TYR A 115 6.10 -3.00 4.28
N LEU A 116 5.54 -1.94 4.86
CA LEU A 116 4.21 -1.46 4.55
C LEU A 116 4.31 -0.42 3.44
N GLU A 117 3.61 -0.64 2.36
CA GLU A 117 3.57 0.26 1.21
C GLU A 117 2.15 0.80 1.03
N LEU A 118 2.02 2.13 0.99
CA LEU A 118 0.75 2.82 0.75
C LEU A 118 0.72 3.33 -0.69
N TYR A 119 -0.42 3.11 -1.34
CA TYR A 119 -0.62 3.44 -2.76
C TYR A 119 -1.85 4.30 -2.96
N LYS A 120 -1.81 5.11 -4.01
CA LYS A 120 -2.99 5.61 -4.71
C LYS A 120 -3.11 4.82 -6.01
N ASP A 121 -4.12 3.95 -6.10
CA ASP A 121 -4.28 3.00 -7.21
C ASP A 121 -3.03 2.12 -7.39
N ASN A 122 -2.21 2.39 -8.39
CA ASN A 122 -0.95 1.68 -8.65
C ASN A 122 0.30 2.54 -8.38
N LEU A 123 0.13 3.78 -7.91
CA LEU A 123 1.23 4.68 -7.59
C LEU A 123 1.66 4.50 -6.15
N LEU A 124 2.89 4.09 -5.91
CA LEU A 124 3.48 4.05 -4.57
C LEU A 124 3.66 5.47 -4.03
N LEU A 125 3.05 5.75 -2.88
CA LEU A 125 3.11 7.06 -2.22
C LEU A 125 4.10 7.06 -1.06
N LEU A 126 4.02 6.07 -0.17
CA LEU A 126 4.79 6.00 1.07
C LEU A 126 5.19 4.55 1.34
N ARG A 127 6.39 4.38 1.87
CA ARG A 127 6.93 3.08 2.28
C ARG A 127 7.45 3.16 3.70
N PHE A 128 7.04 2.20 4.52
CA PHE A 128 7.40 2.13 5.94
C PHE A 128 8.06 0.80 6.27
N ARG A 129 8.85 0.82 7.34
CA ARG A 129 9.45 -0.37 7.97
C ARG A 129 9.01 -0.48 9.43
N LYS A 130 9.04 -1.68 9.98
CA LYS A 130 8.89 -1.92 11.42
C LYS A 130 10.12 -1.48 12.20
#